data_285afab3d8f32b2340dd56e92e8f427c
#
_entry.id   285afab3d8f32b2340dd56e92e8f427c
#
_cell.length_a   1.000
_cell.length_b   1.000
_cell.length_c   1.000
_cell.angle_alpha   90.00
_cell.angle_beta   90.00
_cell.angle_gamma   90.00
#
_symmetry.space_group_name_H-M   'P 1'
#
loop_
_entity.id
_entity.type
_entity.pdbx_description
1 polymer ?
#
loop_
_entity_poly.entity_id
_entity_poly.type
_entity_poly.pdbx_seq_one_letter_code
_entity_poly.pdbx_strand_id
1 'polypeptide(L)'
;YNGPTGTSLDSVAEGMLALAAEKHRLLPGQPIIEAASGSFAMALALAGRTAGHPVVLTMPEDAPALRQEYLLRLGAQILHSPAQRGLAGARALAETTAAEKGWYYMNWLANDDNPEYHRRVTGPAIVQAISREGRSLVDTITVGVGSAGTITGVGETIKAWTNDVRIVAVEPFENQALGGGFTGGHGIPDIGYGIVPGNYNAYVVDN
;
A
#
# COMPACT_ATOMS: atom_id res chain seq x y z
N TYR A 1 0.50 7.06 -15.48
CA TYR A 1 0.25 7.89 -14.30
C TYR A 1 1.56 8.53 -13.84
N ASN A 2 1.59 9.86 -13.74
CA ASN A 2 2.79 10.60 -13.35
C ASN A 2 2.53 11.41 -12.07
N GLY A 3 2.44 10.69 -10.94
CA GLY A 3 2.45 11.35 -9.65
C GLY A 3 3.82 11.97 -9.34
N PRO A 4 3.92 12.85 -8.33
CA PRO A 4 5.14 13.61 -8.02
C PRO A 4 6.33 12.72 -7.61
N THR A 5 6.10 11.51 -7.10
CA THR A 5 7.17 10.52 -6.83
C THR A 5 7.37 9.54 -8.00
N GLY A 6 6.59 9.68 -9.08
CA GLY A 6 6.65 8.83 -10.25
C GLY A 6 5.91 7.48 -10.12
N THR A 7 5.09 7.31 -9.07
CA THR A 7 4.35 6.08 -8.84
C THR A 7 2.85 6.33 -8.68
N SER A 8 2.03 5.30 -8.89
CA SER A 8 0.58 5.35 -8.62
C SER A 8 0.26 5.42 -7.11
N LEU A 9 1.25 5.16 -6.25
CA LEU A 9 1.07 5.16 -4.81
C LEU A 9 0.92 6.58 -4.23
N ASP A 10 1.30 7.62 -4.99
CA ASP A 10 1.05 9.02 -4.60
C ASP A 10 -0.43 9.26 -4.30
N SER A 11 -1.29 8.91 -5.24
CA SER A 11 -2.74 9.08 -5.05
C SER A 11 -3.34 8.12 -4.02
N VAL A 12 -2.74 6.95 -3.82
CA VAL A 12 -3.15 6.03 -2.75
C VAL A 12 -2.84 6.63 -1.38
N ALA A 13 -1.62 7.16 -1.19
CA ALA A 13 -1.24 7.79 0.07
C ALA A 13 -2.12 9.00 0.39
N GLU A 14 -2.35 9.89 -0.58
CA GLU A 14 -3.28 11.02 -0.44
C GLU A 14 -4.70 10.55 -0.10
N GLY A 15 -5.22 9.54 -0.80
CA GLY A 15 -6.54 9.00 -0.56
C GLY A 15 -6.69 8.35 0.82
N MET A 16 -5.69 7.61 1.28
CA MET A 16 -5.71 7.03 2.63
C MET A 16 -5.68 8.10 3.72
N LEU A 17 -4.90 9.19 3.54
CA LEU A 17 -4.91 10.31 4.47
C LEU A 17 -6.27 11.00 4.52
N ALA A 18 -6.86 11.27 3.35
CA ALA A 18 -8.19 11.88 3.26
C ALA A 18 -9.26 11.01 3.93
N LEU A 19 -9.25 9.69 3.70
CA LEU A 19 -10.18 8.74 4.32
C LEU A 19 -9.98 8.65 5.84
N ALA A 20 -8.74 8.67 6.32
CA ALA A 20 -8.44 8.67 7.75
C ALA A 20 -8.95 9.95 8.43
N ALA A 21 -8.81 11.10 7.78
CA ALA A 21 -9.33 12.38 8.27
C ALA A 21 -10.87 12.42 8.21
N GLU A 22 -11.49 11.96 7.10
CA GLU A 22 -12.95 11.83 6.96
C GLU A 22 -13.56 10.98 8.09
N LYS A 23 -12.89 9.90 8.46
CA LYS A 23 -13.31 8.98 9.54
C LYS A 23 -12.87 9.43 10.94
N HIS A 24 -12.32 10.63 11.08
CA HIS A 24 -11.80 11.20 12.33
C HIS A 24 -10.75 10.34 13.05
N ARG A 25 -10.01 9.51 12.33
CA ARG A 25 -8.91 8.69 12.85
C ARG A 25 -7.57 9.40 12.81
N LEU A 26 -7.40 10.33 11.89
CA LEU A 26 -6.24 11.22 11.77
C LEU A 26 -6.66 12.63 12.15
N LEU A 27 -6.09 13.18 13.22
CA LEU A 27 -6.37 14.54 13.68
C LEU A 27 -5.45 15.55 13.00
N PRO A 28 -5.87 16.80 12.79
CA PRO A 28 -5.03 17.84 12.19
C PRO A 28 -3.66 17.97 12.87
N GLY A 29 -2.58 17.92 12.09
CA GLY A 29 -1.21 18.03 12.59
C GLY A 29 -0.68 16.80 13.36
N GLN A 30 -1.50 15.77 13.56
CA GLN A 30 -1.07 14.55 14.25
C GLN A 30 0.05 13.86 13.47
N PRO A 31 1.16 13.46 14.11
CA PRO A 31 2.20 12.68 13.45
C PRO A 31 1.68 11.33 12.95
N ILE A 32 2.17 10.94 11.77
CA ILE A 32 1.87 9.66 11.13
C ILE A 32 3.10 8.79 11.22
N ILE A 33 2.93 7.51 11.58
CA ILE A 33 4.01 6.54 11.56
C ILE A 33 3.65 5.35 10.66
N GLU A 34 4.64 4.83 9.91
CA GLU A 34 4.46 3.69 9.02
C GLU A 34 5.73 2.86 8.88
N ALA A 35 5.56 1.56 8.72
CA ALA A 35 6.64 0.62 8.42
C ALA A 35 6.81 0.46 6.90
N ALA A 36 7.57 1.34 6.29
CA ALA A 36 7.80 1.34 4.85
C ALA A 36 9.15 1.95 4.49
N SER A 37 9.75 1.46 3.41
CA SER A 37 10.99 2.01 2.84
C SER A 37 10.96 2.12 1.30
N GLY A 38 9.89 1.62 0.66
CA GLY A 38 9.68 1.59 -0.80
C GLY A 38 8.92 2.80 -1.34
N SER A 39 8.27 2.60 -2.46
CA SER A 39 7.52 3.66 -3.17
C SER A 39 6.38 4.23 -2.32
N PHE A 40 5.72 3.41 -1.48
CA PHE A 40 4.70 3.93 -0.56
C PHE A 40 5.28 4.87 0.50
N ALA A 41 6.49 4.59 1.01
CA ALA A 41 7.15 5.48 1.96
C ALA A 41 7.41 6.87 1.36
N MET A 42 7.84 6.94 0.08
CA MET A 42 8.05 8.20 -0.63
C MET A 42 6.73 8.96 -0.82
N ALA A 43 5.70 8.26 -1.26
CA ALA A 43 4.38 8.83 -1.45
C ALA A 43 3.79 9.36 -0.13
N LEU A 44 3.88 8.60 0.95
CA LEU A 44 3.38 8.99 2.27
C LEU A 44 4.18 10.17 2.85
N ALA A 45 5.51 10.19 2.70
CA ALA A 45 6.34 11.29 3.17
C ALA A 45 5.92 12.61 2.51
N LEU A 46 5.70 12.59 1.20
CA LEU A 46 5.27 13.77 0.45
C LEU A 46 3.84 14.17 0.77
N ALA A 47 2.90 13.23 0.73
CA ALA A 47 1.49 13.48 0.99
C ALA A 47 1.24 13.97 2.42
N GLY A 48 1.86 13.35 3.42
CA GLY A 48 1.77 13.76 4.81
C GLY A 48 2.31 15.17 5.04
N ARG A 49 3.50 15.46 4.50
CA ARG A 49 4.08 16.81 4.56
C ARG A 49 3.15 17.85 3.91
N THR A 50 2.60 17.54 2.76
CA THR A 50 1.69 18.46 2.03
C THR A 50 0.40 18.70 2.81
N ALA A 51 -0.10 17.66 3.50
CA ALA A 51 -1.28 17.77 4.36
C ALA A 51 -1.00 18.32 5.78
N GLY A 52 0.25 18.70 6.07
CA GLY A 52 0.64 19.30 7.36
C GLY A 52 0.86 18.27 8.49
N HIS A 53 1.12 17.01 8.17
CA HIS A 53 1.41 15.95 9.12
C HIS A 53 2.90 15.59 9.13
N PRO A 54 3.59 15.59 10.28
CA PRO A 54 4.90 14.98 10.40
C PRO A 54 4.81 13.47 10.06
N VAL A 55 5.75 12.98 9.25
CA VAL A 55 5.80 11.55 8.86
C VAL A 55 7.05 10.91 9.45
N VAL A 56 6.85 9.80 10.14
CA VAL A 56 7.89 8.95 10.71
C VAL A 56 7.83 7.59 10.02
N LEU A 57 8.94 7.15 9.48
CA LEU A 57 9.06 5.86 8.80
C LEU A 57 9.90 4.91 9.63
N THR A 58 9.44 3.71 9.84
CA THR A 58 10.23 2.66 10.46
C THR A 58 10.72 1.68 9.41
N MET A 59 11.98 1.30 9.51
CA MET A 59 12.61 0.36 8.58
C MET A 59 13.79 -0.36 9.23
N PRO A 60 14.23 -1.51 8.71
CA PRO A 60 15.45 -2.14 9.16
C PRO A 60 16.68 -1.22 8.98
N GLU A 61 17.65 -1.31 9.88
CA GLU A 61 18.87 -0.47 9.86
C GLU A 61 19.74 -0.69 8.61
N ASP A 62 19.61 -1.85 7.95
CA ASP A 62 20.30 -2.19 6.70
C ASP A 62 19.52 -1.77 5.45
N ALA A 63 18.43 -1.03 5.58
CA ALA A 63 17.73 -0.44 4.43
C ALA A 63 18.69 0.41 3.59
N PRO A 64 18.59 0.40 2.24
CA PRO A 64 19.55 1.07 1.36
C PRO A 64 19.74 2.55 1.71
N ALA A 65 20.98 2.97 1.94
CA ALA A 65 21.32 4.34 2.40
C ALA A 65 20.77 5.44 1.46
N LEU A 66 20.88 5.22 0.13
CA LEU A 66 20.35 6.18 -0.86
C LEU A 66 18.83 6.39 -0.70
N ARG A 67 18.10 5.32 -0.37
CA ARG A 67 16.65 5.40 -0.15
C ARG A 67 16.34 6.16 1.13
N GLN A 68 17.08 5.91 2.20
CA GLN A 68 16.94 6.67 3.46
C GLN A 68 17.21 8.15 3.24
N GLU A 69 18.30 8.51 2.54
CA GLU A 69 18.63 9.90 2.22
C GLU A 69 17.49 10.59 1.45
N TYR A 70 16.91 9.89 0.47
CA TYR A 70 15.81 10.43 -0.31
C TYR A 70 14.56 10.70 0.55
N LEU A 71 14.21 9.78 1.44
CA LEU A 71 13.08 9.94 2.37
C LEU A 71 13.30 11.11 3.36
N LEU A 72 14.52 11.27 3.87
CA LEU A 72 14.88 12.40 4.71
C LEU A 72 14.76 13.74 3.96
N ARG A 73 15.15 13.78 2.68
CA ARG A 73 14.97 14.97 1.81
C ARG A 73 13.51 15.30 1.55
N LEU A 74 12.62 14.30 1.54
CA LEU A 74 11.17 14.50 1.48
C LEU A 74 10.58 15.02 2.79
N GLY A 75 11.37 15.07 3.87
CA GLY A 75 11.00 15.59 5.18
C GLY A 75 10.50 14.53 6.16
N ALA A 76 10.62 13.25 5.83
CA ALA A 76 10.32 12.18 6.77
C ALA A 76 11.40 12.06 7.86
N GLN A 77 11.01 11.58 9.03
CA GLN A 77 11.92 11.09 10.05
C GLN A 77 12.04 9.57 9.94
N ILE A 78 13.18 9.00 10.30
CA ILE A 78 13.42 7.55 10.21
C ILE A 78 13.73 7.01 11.59
N LEU A 79 13.09 5.91 11.96
CA LEU A 79 13.40 5.07 13.10
C LEU A 79 13.85 3.69 12.60
N HIS A 80 14.95 3.21 13.12
CA HIS A 80 15.53 1.94 12.71
C HIS A 80 15.09 0.79 13.64
N SER A 81 14.73 -0.34 13.05
CA SER A 81 14.60 -1.62 13.74
C SER A 81 15.80 -2.51 13.45
N PRO A 82 16.10 -3.50 14.30
CA PRO A 82 17.19 -4.45 14.04
C PRO A 82 17.02 -5.14 12.69
N ALA A 83 18.09 -5.18 11.86
CA ALA A 83 18.08 -5.75 10.51
C ALA A 83 17.52 -7.18 10.47
N GLN A 84 17.90 -8.02 11.46
CA GLN A 84 17.52 -9.43 11.55
C GLN A 84 16.00 -9.64 11.69
N ARG A 85 15.25 -8.61 12.09
CA ARG A 85 13.81 -8.65 12.23
C ARG A 85 13.06 -8.23 10.97
N GLY A 86 13.75 -7.69 9.97
CA GLY A 86 13.19 -7.28 8.68
C GLY A 86 11.91 -6.43 8.80
N LEU A 87 10.98 -6.65 7.89
CA LEU A 87 9.69 -5.95 7.89
C LEU A 87 8.88 -6.15 9.18
N ALA A 88 8.90 -7.35 9.76
CA ALA A 88 8.17 -7.62 11.00
C ALA A 88 8.68 -6.77 12.17
N GLY A 89 10.01 -6.56 12.26
CA GLY A 89 10.61 -5.68 13.27
C GLY A 89 10.21 -4.21 13.06
N ALA A 90 10.24 -3.74 11.82
CA ALA A 90 9.82 -2.38 11.48
C ALA A 90 8.34 -2.15 11.83
N ARG A 91 7.45 -3.08 11.51
CA ARG A 91 6.03 -3.00 11.85
C ARG A 91 5.79 -2.96 13.36
N ALA A 92 6.44 -3.85 14.12
CA ALA A 92 6.33 -3.87 15.57
C ALA A 92 6.81 -2.54 16.20
N LEU A 93 7.91 -1.95 15.67
CA LEU A 93 8.40 -0.66 16.12
C LEU A 93 7.40 0.46 15.82
N ALA A 94 6.79 0.47 14.62
CA ALA A 94 5.76 1.46 14.26
C ALA A 94 4.55 1.37 15.20
N GLU A 95 4.03 0.17 15.41
CA GLU A 95 2.86 -0.09 16.26
C GLU A 95 3.10 0.34 17.71
N THR A 96 4.22 -0.09 18.30
CA THR A 96 4.58 0.26 19.66
C THR A 96 4.77 1.77 19.83
N THR A 97 5.50 2.40 18.90
CA THR A 97 5.72 3.85 18.94
C THR A 97 4.44 4.64 18.79
N ALA A 98 3.54 4.20 17.90
CA ALA A 98 2.23 4.81 17.72
C ALA A 98 1.41 4.79 19.01
N ALA A 99 1.35 3.63 19.67
CA ALA A 99 0.62 3.44 20.92
C ALA A 99 1.19 4.31 22.05
N GLU A 100 2.54 4.34 22.22
CA GLU A 100 3.19 5.11 23.26
C GLU A 100 3.07 6.62 23.07
N LYS A 101 3.08 7.11 21.82
CA LYS A 101 3.10 8.55 21.52
C LYS A 101 1.76 9.12 21.10
N GLY A 102 0.74 8.30 20.95
CA GLY A 102 -0.56 8.72 20.43
C GLY A 102 -0.50 9.17 18.97
N TRP A 103 0.41 8.60 18.17
CA TRP A 103 0.55 8.89 16.76
C TRP A 103 -0.39 8.02 15.92
N TYR A 104 -0.74 8.49 14.71
CA TYR A 104 -1.54 7.70 13.79
C TYR A 104 -0.68 6.65 13.10
N TYR A 105 -0.94 5.37 13.37
CA TYR A 105 -0.31 4.27 12.63
C TYR A 105 -1.09 4.02 11.34
N MET A 106 -0.46 4.33 10.20
CA MET A 106 -1.09 4.15 8.88
C MET A 106 -1.40 2.68 8.58
N ASN A 107 -0.48 1.75 8.93
CA ASN A 107 -0.61 0.31 8.77
C ASN A 107 -1.12 -0.11 7.37
N TRP A 108 -0.52 0.44 6.32
CA TRP A 108 -1.01 0.36 4.96
C TRP A 108 -1.18 -1.07 4.40
N LEU A 109 -0.53 -2.07 5.01
CA LEU A 109 -0.67 -3.49 4.68
C LEU A 109 -1.94 -4.15 5.28
N ALA A 110 -2.60 -3.49 6.24
CA ALA A 110 -3.77 -4.01 6.94
C ALA A 110 -4.76 -2.88 7.33
N ASN A 111 -4.88 -1.88 6.49
CA ASN A 111 -5.78 -0.74 6.68
C ASN A 111 -6.78 -0.70 5.52
N ASP A 112 -8.06 -0.86 5.83
CA ASP A 112 -9.13 -0.89 4.82
C ASP A 112 -9.26 0.43 4.02
N ASP A 113 -8.68 1.53 4.46
CA ASP A 113 -8.61 2.76 3.65
C ASP A 113 -7.80 2.57 2.36
N ASN A 114 -6.88 1.62 2.33
CA ASN A 114 -6.15 1.28 1.13
C ASN A 114 -7.08 0.65 0.07
N PRO A 115 -7.72 -0.51 0.27
CA PRO A 115 -8.70 -1.02 -0.69
C PRO A 115 -9.90 -0.08 -0.88
N GLU A 116 -10.33 0.68 0.15
CA GLU A 116 -11.42 1.64 0.03
C GLU A 116 -11.11 2.77 -0.96
N TYR A 117 -9.89 3.28 -0.99
CA TYR A 117 -9.47 4.21 -2.02
C TYR A 117 -9.67 3.60 -3.43
N HIS A 118 -9.27 2.36 -3.60
CA HIS A 118 -9.40 1.69 -4.90
C HIS A 118 -10.87 1.38 -5.25
N ARG A 119 -11.74 1.10 -4.27
CA ARG A 119 -13.18 0.96 -4.47
C ARG A 119 -13.83 2.27 -4.93
N ARG A 120 -13.40 3.40 -4.35
CA ARG A 120 -14.00 4.71 -4.64
C ARG A 120 -13.45 5.38 -5.91
N VAL A 121 -12.20 5.09 -6.26
CA VAL A 121 -11.49 5.83 -7.31
C VAL A 121 -11.02 4.93 -8.44
N THR A 122 -10.13 3.98 -8.17
CA THR A 122 -9.45 3.19 -9.21
C THR A 122 -10.42 2.24 -9.91
N GLY A 123 -11.21 1.50 -9.16
CA GLY A 123 -12.19 0.54 -9.69
C GLY A 123 -13.21 1.22 -10.60
N PRO A 124 -13.92 2.28 -10.15
CA PRO A 124 -14.85 3.02 -10.99
C PRO A 124 -14.21 3.62 -12.25
N ALA A 125 -12.96 4.12 -12.15
CA ALA A 125 -12.26 4.64 -13.32
C ALA A 125 -11.96 3.55 -14.36
N ILE A 126 -11.60 2.33 -13.92
CA ILE A 126 -11.41 1.18 -14.79
C ILE A 126 -12.74 0.77 -15.44
N VAL A 127 -13.83 0.63 -14.66
CA VAL A 127 -15.16 0.32 -15.19
C VAL A 127 -15.59 1.35 -16.22
N GLN A 128 -15.39 2.63 -15.95
CA GLN A 128 -15.72 3.70 -16.89
C GLN A 128 -14.90 3.61 -18.18
N ALA A 129 -13.61 3.31 -18.09
CA ALA A 129 -12.75 3.16 -19.26
C ALA A 129 -13.18 1.98 -20.15
N ILE A 130 -13.46 0.83 -19.53
CA ILE A 130 -13.95 -0.37 -20.24
C ILE A 130 -15.31 -0.10 -20.91
N SER A 131 -16.22 0.57 -20.20
CA SER A 131 -17.60 0.81 -20.69
C SER A 131 -17.65 1.80 -21.85
N ARG A 132 -16.73 2.79 -21.92
CA ARG A 132 -16.70 3.81 -22.98
C ARG A 132 -16.44 3.23 -24.37
N GLU A 133 -15.77 2.10 -24.47
CA GLU A 133 -15.40 1.48 -25.74
C GLU A 133 -16.51 0.54 -26.30
N GLY A 134 -17.67 0.50 -25.65
CA GLY A 134 -18.89 -0.16 -26.16
C GLY A 134 -18.83 -1.69 -26.20
N ARG A 135 -17.78 -2.30 -25.64
CA ARG A 135 -17.65 -3.76 -25.45
C ARG A 135 -16.85 -4.02 -24.19
N SER A 136 -17.15 -5.09 -23.49
CA SER A 136 -16.24 -5.68 -22.51
C SER A 136 -15.03 -6.24 -23.27
N LEU A 137 -14.02 -5.40 -23.52
CA LEU A 137 -12.77 -5.81 -24.18
C LEU A 137 -11.77 -6.41 -23.20
N VAL A 138 -12.14 -6.51 -21.92
CA VAL A 138 -11.27 -6.99 -20.85
C VAL A 138 -11.82 -8.29 -20.30
N ASP A 139 -11.10 -9.37 -20.53
CA ASP A 139 -11.44 -10.69 -20.00
C ASP A 139 -10.73 -10.92 -18.64
N THR A 140 -9.61 -10.25 -18.42
CA THR A 140 -8.76 -10.49 -17.25
C THR A 140 -8.10 -9.19 -16.78
N ILE A 141 -8.11 -8.96 -15.48
CA ILE A 141 -7.31 -7.93 -14.80
C ILE A 141 -6.23 -8.64 -13.97
N THR A 142 -4.98 -8.40 -14.30
CA THR A 142 -3.83 -9.00 -13.63
C THR A 142 -3.13 -7.94 -12.77
N VAL A 143 -2.89 -8.24 -11.49
CA VAL A 143 -2.29 -7.31 -10.54
C VAL A 143 -1.11 -7.95 -9.80
N GLY A 144 0.05 -7.31 -9.83
CA GLY A 144 1.16 -7.63 -8.92
C GLY A 144 0.80 -7.23 -7.49
N VAL A 145 0.91 -8.17 -6.55
CA VAL A 145 0.39 -7.96 -5.19
C VAL A 145 1.49 -7.55 -4.23
N GLY A 146 1.43 -6.30 -3.76
CA GLY A 146 2.19 -5.78 -2.62
C GLY A 146 1.32 -5.72 -1.37
N SER A 147 0.66 -4.57 -1.13
CA SER A 147 -0.27 -4.39 0.01
C SER A 147 -1.64 -5.04 -0.18
N ALA A 148 -1.92 -5.56 -1.36
CA ALA A 148 -3.21 -6.09 -1.79
C ALA A 148 -4.36 -5.06 -1.91
N GLY A 149 -4.14 -3.79 -1.61
CA GLY A 149 -5.18 -2.77 -1.71
C GLY A 149 -5.79 -2.66 -3.10
N THR A 150 -4.96 -2.61 -4.14
CA THR A 150 -5.39 -2.50 -5.53
C THR A 150 -6.22 -3.70 -5.96
N ILE A 151 -5.70 -4.92 -5.78
CA ILE A 151 -6.40 -6.13 -6.24
C ILE A 151 -7.73 -6.31 -5.50
N THR A 152 -7.78 -6.00 -4.21
CA THR A 152 -9.00 -6.09 -3.40
C THR A 152 -10.01 -5.04 -3.83
N GLY A 153 -9.66 -3.75 -3.80
CA GLY A 153 -10.61 -2.69 -4.10
C GLY A 153 -11.09 -2.67 -5.54
N VAL A 154 -10.19 -2.92 -6.50
CA VAL A 154 -10.55 -3.07 -7.92
C VAL A 154 -11.35 -4.35 -8.13
N GLY A 155 -10.90 -5.47 -7.58
CA GLY A 155 -11.58 -6.77 -7.70
C GLY A 155 -13.03 -6.71 -7.20
N GLU A 156 -13.26 -6.14 -6.01
CA GLU A 156 -14.59 -5.97 -5.45
C GLU A 156 -15.47 -5.08 -6.34
N THR A 157 -14.92 -3.97 -6.86
CA THR A 157 -15.66 -3.08 -7.78
C THR A 157 -16.02 -3.80 -9.09
N ILE A 158 -15.08 -4.53 -9.68
CA ILE A 158 -15.31 -5.27 -10.94
C ILE A 158 -16.33 -6.40 -10.73
N LYS A 159 -16.18 -7.20 -9.66
CA LYS A 159 -17.12 -8.28 -9.35
C LYS A 159 -18.54 -7.79 -9.01
N ALA A 160 -18.66 -6.59 -8.44
CA ALA A 160 -19.95 -5.94 -8.25
C ALA A 160 -20.58 -5.47 -9.59
N TRP A 161 -19.76 -5.17 -10.60
CA TRP A 161 -20.22 -4.75 -11.92
C TRP A 161 -20.50 -5.95 -12.86
N THR A 162 -19.56 -6.94 -12.90
CA THR A 162 -19.68 -8.14 -13.74
C THR A 162 -18.84 -9.29 -13.21
N ASN A 163 -19.30 -10.53 -13.42
CA ASN A 163 -18.52 -11.74 -13.15
C ASN A 163 -17.72 -12.26 -14.35
N ASP A 164 -17.85 -11.63 -15.53
CA ASP A 164 -17.20 -12.08 -16.75
C ASP A 164 -15.71 -11.75 -16.79
N VAL A 165 -15.25 -10.79 -15.97
CA VAL A 165 -13.85 -10.39 -15.88
C VAL A 165 -13.15 -11.18 -14.76
N ARG A 166 -12.06 -11.86 -15.12
CA ARG A 166 -11.22 -12.58 -14.17
C ARG A 166 -10.25 -11.64 -13.46
N ILE A 167 -10.06 -11.85 -12.17
CA ILE A 167 -9.06 -11.14 -11.34
C ILE A 167 -7.93 -12.10 -11.00
N VAL A 168 -6.72 -11.77 -11.44
CA VAL A 168 -5.54 -12.62 -11.31
C VAL A 168 -4.51 -11.92 -10.42
N ALA A 169 -4.13 -12.57 -9.31
CA ALA A 169 -3.05 -12.13 -8.43
C ALA A 169 -1.70 -12.65 -8.96
N VAL A 170 -0.69 -11.78 -8.95
CA VAL A 170 0.68 -12.15 -9.29
C VAL A 170 1.60 -11.85 -8.13
N GLU A 171 2.39 -12.83 -7.74
CA GLU A 171 3.46 -12.72 -6.75
C GLU A 171 4.78 -13.29 -7.31
N PRO A 172 5.95 -12.92 -6.75
CA PRO A 172 7.21 -13.48 -7.19
C PRO A 172 7.27 -14.99 -6.98
N PHE A 173 7.88 -15.71 -7.93
CA PHE A 173 8.03 -17.16 -7.81
C PHE A 173 8.79 -17.57 -6.53
N GLU A 174 9.77 -16.77 -6.11
CA GLU A 174 10.55 -16.99 -4.90
C GLU A 174 9.79 -16.64 -3.60
N ASN A 175 8.60 -16.02 -3.72
CA ASN A 175 7.80 -15.58 -2.57
C ASN A 175 6.32 -15.73 -2.85
N GLN A 176 5.77 -16.90 -2.50
CA GLN A 176 4.42 -17.36 -2.82
C GLN A 176 3.50 -17.33 -1.59
N ALA A 177 3.53 -16.22 -0.85
CA ALA A 177 2.76 -16.09 0.40
C ALA A 177 1.25 -16.22 0.17
N LEU A 178 0.72 -15.67 -0.91
CA LEU A 178 -0.72 -15.71 -1.23
C LEU A 178 -1.16 -17.12 -1.63
N GLY A 179 -0.32 -17.82 -2.41
CA GLY A 179 -0.57 -19.19 -2.85
C GLY A 179 -0.29 -20.24 -1.76
N GLY A 180 0.17 -19.87 -0.58
CA GLY A 180 0.53 -20.77 0.51
C GLY A 180 1.83 -21.56 0.24
N GLY A 181 2.65 -21.10 -0.69
CA GLY A 181 3.95 -21.68 -0.98
C GLY A 181 5.07 -21.14 -0.07
N PHE A 182 6.31 -21.35 -0.48
CA PHE A 182 7.47 -20.86 0.27
C PHE A 182 7.63 -19.35 0.13
N THR A 183 8.26 -18.74 1.14
CA THR A 183 8.55 -17.30 1.16
C THR A 183 10.06 -17.09 1.24
N GLY A 184 10.67 -16.62 0.16
CA GLY A 184 12.08 -16.32 0.04
C GLY A 184 12.34 -14.87 -0.38
N GLY A 185 13.62 -14.49 -0.39
CA GLY A 185 14.04 -13.19 -0.90
C GLY A 185 13.97 -13.16 -2.42
N HIS A 186 13.57 -12.03 -3.00
CA HIS A 186 13.51 -11.79 -4.45
C HIS A 186 13.92 -10.36 -4.79
N GLY A 187 14.16 -10.09 -6.08
CA GLY A 187 14.62 -8.79 -6.57
C GLY A 187 13.51 -7.88 -7.13
N ILE A 188 12.23 -8.24 -7.05
CA ILE A 188 11.13 -7.45 -7.61
C ILE A 188 10.64 -6.46 -6.55
N PRO A 189 10.77 -5.14 -6.76
CA PRO A 189 10.37 -4.16 -5.76
C PRO A 189 8.84 -4.06 -5.61
N ASP A 190 8.41 -3.65 -4.43
CA ASP A 190 7.03 -3.25 -4.08
C ASP A 190 5.94 -4.35 -4.18
N ILE A 191 6.30 -5.61 -4.43
CA ILE A 191 5.40 -6.77 -4.36
C ILE A 191 6.04 -7.91 -3.55
N GLY A 192 5.26 -8.91 -3.14
CA GLY A 192 5.79 -10.11 -2.50
C GLY A 192 6.50 -9.86 -1.18
N TYR A 193 5.82 -9.35 -0.17
CA TYR A 193 6.40 -9.02 1.14
C TYR A 193 6.60 -10.23 2.07
N GLY A 194 6.38 -11.46 1.60
CA GLY A 194 6.51 -12.68 2.41
C GLY A 194 5.40 -12.90 3.44
N ILE A 195 4.33 -12.17 3.32
CA ILE A 195 3.13 -12.26 4.15
C ILE A 195 1.87 -12.17 3.29
N VAL A 196 0.75 -12.68 3.78
CA VAL A 196 -0.57 -12.34 3.25
C VAL A 196 -0.99 -11.02 3.88
N PRO A 197 -1.11 -9.92 3.11
CA PRO A 197 -1.52 -8.64 3.68
C PRO A 197 -2.94 -8.70 4.25
N GLY A 198 -3.19 -7.95 5.34
CA GLY A 198 -4.52 -7.86 5.94
C GLY A 198 -5.59 -7.26 5.02
N ASN A 199 -5.17 -6.52 3.99
CA ASN A 199 -6.08 -5.98 2.97
C ASN A 199 -6.49 -7.01 1.90
N TYR A 200 -5.90 -8.21 1.88
CA TYR A 200 -6.14 -9.20 0.83
C TYR A 200 -7.51 -9.86 0.97
N ASN A 201 -8.36 -9.70 -0.04
CA ASN A 201 -9.64 -10.39 -0.15
C ASN A 201 -9.53 -11.51 -1.20
N ALA A 202 -9.33 -12.74 -0.73
CA ALA A 202 -9.20 -13.90 -1.60
C ALA A 202 -10.50 -14.22 -2.38
N TYR A 203 -11.66 -13.76 -1.91
CA TYR A 203 -12.96 -14.07 -2.54
C TYR A 203 -13.17 -13.38 -3.88
N VAL A 204 -12.43 -12.31 -4.17
CA VAL A 204 -12.52 -11.61 -5.46
C VAL A 204 -11.47 -12.04 -6.46
N VAL A 205 -10.51 -12.86 -6.04
CA VAL A 205 -9.40 -13.35 -6.87
C VAL A 205 -9.76 -14.71 -7.45
N ASP A 206 -9.69 -14.83 -8.77
CA ASP A 206 -10.03 -16.07 -9.49
C ASP A 206 -8.80 -17.00 -9.65
N ASN A 207 -7.57 -16.44 -9.56
CA ASN A 207 -6.34 -17.21 -9.73
C ASN A 207 -5.15 -16.48 -9.10
#